data_2d3c89856c6786b9c4529769381ab3a2
#
_entry.id   2d3c89856c6786b9c4529769381ab3a2
#
_cell.length_a   1.000
_cell.length_b   1.000
_cell.length_c   1.000
_cell.angle_alpha   90.00
_cell.angle_beta   90.00
_cell.angle_gamma   90.00
#
_symmetry.space_group_name_H-M   'P 1'
#
loop_
_entity.id
_entity.type
_entity.pdbx_description
1 polymer ?
#
loop_
_entity_poly.entity_id
_entity_poly.type
_entity_poly.pdbx_seq_one_letter_code
_entity_poly.pdbx_strand_id
1 'polypeptide(L)'
;LFGASAQEPGLPVSFEQAVEMVNRDNKSIRIAEQGLDWAKSERQRLNSFWYPRISASGAYVHMANDIEVKESLSAFTDPVKDFIHSIDPGEQIITSLLNNLGSHSFSVPLAPRNVSTIDATVALPIFTGGKRIYAGRIGKSMVGAAEVNRKQVSADQQVLLVETYFGVRLGQKIVEVRQQTYDALEQHFQNALK
;
A
#
# COMPACT_ATOMS: atom_id res chain seq x y z
N LEU A 1 -46.00 7.24 1.52
CA LEU A 1 -46.42 5.87 1.81
C LEU A 1 -45.14 5.05 2.05
N PHE A 2 -44.57 5.11 3.29
CA PHE A 2 -43.53 4.22 3.73
C PHE A 2 -44.24 2.98 4.28
N GLY A 3 -44.17 1.87 3.51
CA GLY A 3 -44.61 0.58 3.98
C GLY A 3 -43.65 0.09 5.10
N ALA A 4 -44.09 0.20 6.35
CA ALA A 4 -43.48 -0.50 7.46
C ALA A 4 -43.72 -2.00 7.22
N SER A 5 -42.71 -2.71 6.71
CA SER A 5 -42.66 -4.16 6.74
C SER A 5 -42.69 -4.58 8.20
N ALA A 6 -43.80 -5.14 8.64
CA ALA A 6 -43.89 -5.77 9.95
C ALA A 6 -42.94 -6.97 9.94
N GLN A 7 -41.79 -6.80 10.60
CA GLN A 7 -40.83 -7.85 10.83
C GLN A 7 -41.50 -8.87 11.76
N GLU A 8 -41.61 -10.13 11.32
CA GLU A 8 -42.13 -11.21 12.17
C GLU A 8 -41.45 -11.18 13.54
N PRO A 9 -42.18 -11.41 14.65
CA PRO A 9 -41.57 -11.45 15.96
C PRO A 9 -40.55 -12.58 16.00
N GLY A 10 -39.25 -12.21 15.87
CA GLY A 10 -38.14 -13.15 15.94
C GLY A 10 -38.21 -13.94 17.22
N LEU A 11 -37.89 -15.25 17.16
CA LEU A 11 -37.79 -16.13 18.32
C LEU A 11 -37.00 -15.41 19.45
N PRO A 12 -37.44 -15.47 20.71
CA PRO A 12 -36.77 -14.80 21.81
C PRO A 12 -35.36 -15.37 21.96
N VAL A 13 -34.36 -14.58 21.62
CA VAL A 13 -32.95 -14.93 21.77
C VAL A 13 -32.60 -14.90 23.25
N SER A 14 -32.01 -15.99 23.80
CA SER A 14 -31.50 -15.99 25.16
C SER A 14 -30.25 -15.11 25.29
N PHE A 15 -29.93 -14.67 26.51
CA PHE A 15 -28.74 -13.86 26.75
C PHE A 15 -27.45 -14.59 26.33
N GLU A 16 -27.36 -15.89 26.59
CA GLU A 16 -26.25 -16.75 26.23
C GLU A 16 -26.07 -16.86 24.73
N GLN A 17 -27.18 -17.02 23.99
CA GLN A 17 -27.15 -17.00 22.51
C GLN A 17 -26.70 -15.63 21.96
N ALA A 18 -27.16 -14.54 22.58
CA ALA A 18 -26.74 -13.20 22.18
C ALA A 18 -25.22 -12.97 22.41
N VAL A 19 -24.68 -13.49 23.54
CA VAL A 19 -23.22 -13.45 23.81
C VAL A 19 -22.46 -14.25 22.75
N GLU A 20 -22.92 -15.44 22.39
CA GLU A 20 -22.28 -16.27 21.36
C GLU A 20 -22.30 -15.56 19.99
N MET A 21 -23.43 -14.98 19.61
CA MET A 21 -23.56 -14.23 18.36
C MET A 21 -22.62 -13.02 18.32
N VAL A 22 -22.50 -12.25 19.41
CA VAL A 22 -21.58 -11.12 19.49
C VAL A 22 -20.13 -11.59 19.34
N ASN A 23 -19.74 -12.64 20.04
CA ASN A 23 -18.37 -13.16 19.97
C ASN A 23 -18.02 -13.67 18.56
N ARG A 24 -18.97 -14.23 17.82
CA ARG A 24 -18.77 -14.79 16.49
C ARG A 24 -18.88 -13.76 15.37
N ASP A 25 -19.89 -12.90 15.43
CA ASP A 25 -20.31 -12.12 14.27
C ASP A 25 -20.06 -10.60 14.43
N ASN A 26 -19.59 -10.14 15.60
CA ASN A 26 -19.37 -8.73 15.84
C ASN A 26 -18.23 -8.17 14.98
N LYS A 27 -18.53 -7.15 14.19
CA LYS A 27 -17.59 -6.52 13.26
C LYS A 27 -16.42 -5.85 13.98
N SER A 28 -16.66 -5.23 15.15
CA SER A 28 -15.61 -4.56 15.92
C SER A 28 -14.57 -5.56 16.45
N ILE A 29 -15.03 -6.73 16.93
CA ILE A 29 -14.14 -7.81 17.38
C ILE A 29 -13.32 -8.33 16.19
N ARG A 30 -13.95 -8.58 15.04
CA ARG A 30 -13.24 -9.02 13.83
C ARG A 30 -12.22 -8.01 13.33
N ILE A 31 -12.51 -6.70 13.39
CA ILE A 31 -11.55 -5.65 13.06
C ILE A 31 -10.35 -5.70 14.01
N ALA A 32 -10.58 -5.88 15.31
CA ALA A 32 -9.50 -6.00 16.29
C ALA A 32 -8.65 -7.27 16.07
N GLU A 33 -9.26 -8.39 15.66
CA GLU A 33 -8.54 -9.61 15.26
C GLU A 33 -7.67 -9.41 14.03
N GLN A 34 -8.19 -8.76 13.00
CA GLN A 34 -7.40 -8.38 11.80
C GLN A 34 -6.25 -7.44 12.15
N GLY A 35 -6.47 -6.51 13.11
CA GLY A 35 -5.43 -5.66 13.65
C GLY A 35 -4.30 -6.45 14.35
N LEU A 36 -4.65 -7.51 15.06
CA LEU A 36 -3.67 -8.42 15.65
C LEU A 36 -2.88 -9.19 14.57
N ASP A 37 -3.55 -9.68 13.55
CA ASP A 37 -2.89 -10.41 12.45
C ASP A 37 -1.99 -9.49 11.62
N TRP A 38 -2.40 -8.24 11.43
CA TRP A 38 -1.54 -7.20 10.85
C TRP A 38 -0.28 -6.98 11.71
N ALA A 39 -0.42 -6.86 13.03
CA ALA A 39 0.72 -6.67 13.93
C ALA A 39 1.70 -7.86 13.91
N LYS A 40 1.17 -9.10 13.80
CA LYS A 40 1.99 -10.31 13.61
C LYS A 40 2.77 -10.29 12.29
N SER A 41 2.12 -9.91 11.19
CA SER A 41 2.74 -9.77 9.87
C SER A 41 3.82 -8.68 9.87
N GLU A 42 3.55 -7.55 10.53
CA GLU A 42 4.52 -6.48 10.68
C GLU A 42 5.75 -6.90 11.50
N ARG A 43 5.55 -7.69 12.56
CA ARG A 43 6.65 -8.32 13.29
C ARG A 43 7.49 -9.23 12.40
N GLN A 44 6.88 -10.01 11.52
CA GLN A 44 7.61 -10.83 10.55
C GLN A 44 8.41 -9.95 9.58
N ARG A 45 7.82 -8.85 9.09
CA ARG A 45 8.50 -7.88 8.24
C ARG A 45 9.70 -7.24 8.95
N LEU A 46 9.57 -6.88 10.23
CA LEU A 46 10.68 -6.35 11.02
C LEU A 46 11.78 -7.39 11.25
N ASN A 47 11.42 -8.67 11.40
CA ASN A 47 12.39 -9.75 11.49
C ASN A 47 13.09 -10.06 10.15
N SER A 48 12.51 -9.65 9.00
CA SER A 48 13.14 -9.84 7.70
C SER A 48 14.46 -9.09 7.52
N PHE A 49 14.77 -8.11 8.36
CA PHE A 49 16.07 -7.45 8.39
C PHE A 49 17.25 -8.40 8.69
N TRP A 50 17.00 -9.64 9.14
CA TRP A 50 18.01 -10.67 9.34
C TRP A 50 18.34 -11.44 8.06
N TYR A 51 17.53 -11.29 7.00
CA TYR A 51 17.70 -11.99 5.73
C TYR A 51 18.32 -11.08 4.66
N PRO A 52 19.03 -11.65 3.67
CA PRO A 52 19.49 -10.87 2.53
C PRO A 52 18.30 -10.33 1.72
N ARG A 53 18.43 -9.10 1.27
CA ARG A 53 17.48 -8.50 0.34
C ARG A 53 17.98 -8.77 -1.09
N ILE A 54 17.13 -9.39 -1.87
CA ILE A 54 17.38 -9.65 -3.29
C ILE A 54 16.49 -8.69 -4.09
N SER A 55 17.08 -7.93 -5.00
CA SER A 55 16.37 -7.06 -5.93
C SER A 55 16.87 -7.33 -7.34
N ALA A 56 15.97 -7.29 -8.31
CA ALA A 56 16.29 -7.33 -9.72
C ALA A 56 15.63 -6.12 -10.40
N SER A 57 16.39 -5.47 -11.28
CA SER A 57 15.90 -4.37 -12.09
C SER A 57 16.32 -4.57 -13.54
N GLY A 58 15.50 -4.07 -14.46
CA GLY A 58 15.83 -4.08 -15.89
C GLY A 58 15.35 -2.79 -16.53
N ALA A 59 16.16 -2.27 -17.44
CA ALA A 59 15.81 -1.12 -18.24
C ALA A 59 16.07 -1.43 -19.72
N TYR A 60 15.17 -0.96 -20.57
CA TYR A 60 15.34 -0.96 -22.02
C TYR A 60 15.19 0.46 -22.52
N VAL A 61 16.21 0.93 -23.21
CA VAL A 61 16.23 2.27 -23.82
C VAL A 61 16.34 2.11 -25.32
N HIS A 62 15.38 2.68 -26.04
CA HIS A 62 15.38 2.79 -27.49
C HIS A 62 15.62 4.25 -27.88
N MET A 63 16.69 4.51 -28.60
CA MET A 63 17.03 5.85 -29.11
C MET A 63 16.66 5.97 -30.60
N ALA A 64 16.29 7.16 -31.00
CA ALA A 64 15.94 7.41 -32.40
C ALA A 64 17.10 7.09 -33.35
N ASN A 65 18.33 7.38 -32.94
CA ASN A 65 19.56 7.14 -33.68
C ASN A 65 20.63 6.58 -32.76
N ASP A 66 21.64 5.94 -33.36
CA ASP A 66 22.86 5.58 -32.63
C ASP A 66 23.61 6.86 -32.22
N ILE A 67 24.21 6.82 -31.04
CA ILE A 67 25.09 7.93 -30.62
C ILE A 67 26.46 7.67 -31.21
N GLU A 68 26.83 8.51 -32.18
CA GLU A 68 28.11 8.43 -32.87
C GLU A 68 28.85 9.78 -32.75
N VAL A 69 30.13 9.72 -32.53
CA VAL A 69 31.00 10.86 -32.75
C VAL A 69 31.52 10.80 -34.19
N LYS A 70 31.16 11.79 -34.98
CA LYS A 70 31.61 11.95 -36.35
C LYS A 70 32.67 13.05 -36.40
N GLU A 71 33.86 12.66 -36.69
CA GLU A 71 34.97 13.58 -36.89
C GLU A 71 35.45 13.53 -38.36
N SER A 72 35.67 14.68 -38.95
CA SER A 72 36.24 14.76 -40.27
C SER A 72 37.74 15.06 -40.16
N LEU A 73 38.51 14.55 -41.11
CA LEU A 73 39.93 14.86 -41.22
C LEU A 73 40.19 16.29 -41.68
N SER A 74 39.14 17.05 -42.02
CA SER A 74 39.25 18.46 -42.41
C SER A 74 39.92 19.31 -41.33
N ALA A 75 39.66 19.02 -40.03
CA ALA A 75 40.30 19.72 -38.92
C ALA A 75 41.85 19.66 -38.96
N PHE A 76 42.39 18.60 -39.55
CA PHE A 76 43.83 18.43 -39.72
C PHE A 76 44.32 18.95 -41.10
N THR A 77 43.50 18.83 -42.14
CA THR A 77 43.90 19.19 -43.49
C THR A 77 43.73 20.69 -43.79
N ASP A 78 42.76 21.37 -43.16
CA ASP A 78 42.46 22.78 -43.42
C ASP A 78 43.62 23.72 -43.04
N PRO A 79 44.24 23.58 -41.83
CA PRO A 79 45.41 24.42 -41.51
C PRO A 79 46.61 24.23 -42.47
N VAL A 80 46.75 22.98 -43.00
CA VAL A 80 47.84 22.69 -43.98
C VAL A 80 47.52 23.27 -45.32
N LYS A 81 46.25 23.24 -45.74
CA LYS A 81 45.85 23.96 -47.01
C LYS A 81 46.10 25.47 -46.94
N ASP A 82 45.67 26.06 -45.78
CA ASP A 82 45.87 27.51 -45.60
C ASP A 82 47.35 27.85 -45.59
N PHE A 83 48.19 27.04 -45.00
CA PHE A 83 49.65 27.24 -45.05
C PHE A 83 50.24 27.14 -46.49
N ILE A 84 49.83 26.10 -47.25
CA ILE A 84 50.29 25.92 -48.64
C ILE A 84 49.80 27.03 -49.49
N HIS A 85 48.56 27.47 -49.37
CA HIS A 85 48.01 28.60 -50.14
C HIS A 85 48.70 29.91 -49.80
N SER A 86 49.26 30.08 -48.63
CA SER A 86 50.05 31.26 -48.24
C SER A 86 51.42 31.28 -48.90
N ILE A 87 51.97 30.12 -49.28
CA ILE A 87 53.29 29.99 -49.93
C ILE A 87 53.17 30.03 -51.47
N ASP A 88 52.22 29.20 -51.99
CA ASP A 88 51.95 29.14 -53.45
C ASP A 88 50.42 29.08 -53.69
N PRO A 89 49.80 30.22 -54.01
CA PRO A 89 48.35 30.28 -54.28
C PRO A 89 47.93 29.52 -55.55
N GLY A 90 48.87 29.10 -56.41
CA GLY A 90 48.60 28.32 -57.60
C GLY A 90 48.70 26.81 -57.46
N GLU A 91 49.12 26.31 -56.28
CA GLU A 91 49.29 24.88 -56.03
C GLU A 91 47.96 24.15 -55.92
N GLN A 92 47.60 23.40 -56.96
CA GLN A 92 46.29 22.70 -57.01
C GLN A 92 46.38 21.20 -56.67
N ILE A 93 47.54 20.60 -56.91
CA ILE A 93 47.71 19.11 -56.71
C ILE A 93 47.66 18.78 -55.27
N ILE A 94 48.45 19.44 -54.44
CA ILE A 94 48.47 19.18 -52.98
C ILE A 94 47.16 19.61 -52.33
N THR A 95 46.59 20.73 -52.75
CA THR A 95 45.28 21.20 -52.26
C THR A 95 44.17 20.23 -52.63
N SER A 96 44.15 19.67 -53.83
CA SER A 96 43.15 18.64 -54.20
C SER A 96 43.32 17.33 -53.46
N LEU A 97 44.54 16.92 -53.19
CA LEU A 97 44.84 15.72 -52.37
C LEU A 97 44.39 15.94 -50.92
N LEU A 98 44.65 17.10 -50.32
CA LEU A 98 44.21 17.45 -48.98
C LEU A 98 42.68 17.59 -48.89
N ASN A 99 42.00 18.08 -49.91
CA ASN A 99 40.54 18.11 -49.98
C ASN A 99 39.97 16.71 -50.02
N ASN A 100 40.56 15.81 -50.80
CA ASN A 100 40.13 14.40 -50.83
C ASN A 100 40.35 13.74 -49.50
N LEU A 101 41.48 13.94 -48.84
CA LEU A 101 41.76 13.38 -47.51
C LEU A 101 40.84 13.99 -46.45
N GLY A 102 40.60 15.31 -46.48
CA GLY A 102 39.72 16.00 -45.55
C GLY A 102 38.25 15.62 -45.69
N SER A 103 37.82 15.12 -46.85
CA SER A 103 36.45 14.63 -47.07
C SER A 103 36.15 13.28 -46.37
N HIS A 104 37.19 12.57 -45.97
CA HIS A 104 37.00 11.31 -45.23
C HIS A 104 36.62 11.62 -43.79
N SER A 105 35.51 11.04 -43.38
CA SER A 105 35.04 11.09 -42.00
C SER A 105 35.06 9.68 -41.39
N PHE A 106 35.39 9.59 -40.14
CA PHE A 106 35.23 8.37 -39.38
C PHE A 106 34.17 8.58 -38.32
N SER A 107 33.34 7.56 -38.09
CA SER A 107 32.35 7.54 -37.02
C SER A 107 32.75 6.50 -35.98
N VAL A 108 32.74 6.92 -34.73
CA VAL A 108 32.94 6.01 -33.59
C VAL A 108 31.61 5.87 -32.89
N PRO A 109 30.99 4.68 -32.94
CA PRO A 109 29.74 4.46 -32.21
C PRO A 109 30.04 4.46 -30.71
N LEU A 110 29.40 5.36 -29.96
CA LEU A 110 29.51 5.47 -28.51
C LEU A 110 28.45 4.61 -27.81
N ALA A 111 27.23 4.60 -28.37
CA ALA A 111 26.15 3.78 -27.84
C ALA A 111 25.22 3.30 -28.95
N PRO A 112 24.85 2.04 -28.98
CA PRO A 112 23.90 1.49 -29.93
C PRO A 112 22.50 2.04 -29.66
N ARG A 113 21.66 2.08 -30.70
CA ARG A 113 20.27 2.52 -30.66
C ARG A 113 19.43 1.82 -29.59
N ASN A 114 19.71 0.55 -29.36
CA ASN A 114 19.01 -0.28 -28.39
C ASN A 114 19.97 -0.67 -27.27
N VAL A 115 19.66 -0.22 -26.06
CA VAL A 115 20.41 -0.58 -24.85
C VAL A 115 19.46 -1.28 -23.90
N SER A 116 19.81 -2.50 -23.52
CA SER A 116 19.13 -3.25 -22.47
C SER A 116 20.09 -3.53 -21.33
N THR A 117 19.64 -3.23 -20.12
CA THR A 117 20.38 -3.55 -18.88
C THR A 117 19.51 -4.40 -17.99
N ILE A 118 20.13 -5.41 -17.36
CA ILE A 118 19.52 -6.25 -16.34
C ILE A 118 20.51 -6.31 -15.18
N ASP A 119 20.01 -5.92 -14.00
CA ASP A 119 20.79 -5.91 -12.77
C ASP A 119 20.16 -6.80 -11.72
N ALA A 120 20.95 -7.58 -11.02
CA ALA A 120 20.53 -8.34 -9.85
C ALA A 120 21.45 -7.99 -8.67
N THR A 121 20.84 -7.53 -7.58
CA THR A 121 21.58 -7.11 -6.39
C THR A 121 21.15 -7.92 -5.19
N VAL A 122 22.13 -8.45 -4.45
CA VAL A 122 21.93 -9.09 -3.15
C VAL A 122 22.62 -8.24 -2.09
N ALA A 123 21.83 -7.72 -1.13
CA ALA A 123 22.33 -6.89 -0.05
C ALA A 123 22.06 -7.53 1.30
N LEU A 124 23.10 -7.82 2.06
CA LEU A 124 23.03 -8.29 3.45
C LEU A 124 23.78 -7.31 4.35
N PRO A 125 23.06 -6.45 5.11
CA PRO A 125 23.73 -5.55 6.04
C PRO A 125 24.29 -6.34 7.22
N ILE A 126 25.62 -6.40 7.37
CA ILE A 126 26.30 -7.15 8.43
C ILE A 126 26.15 -6.44 9.78
N PHE A 127 26.28 -5.12 9.80
CA PHE A 127 26.15 -4.32 11.00
C PHE A 127 25.22 -3.12 10.78
N THR A 128 24.26 -2.94 11.68
CA THR A 128 23.22 -1.89 11.58
C THR A 128 23.08 -1.06 12.85
N GLY A 129 24.13 -1.02 13.70
CA GLY A 129 24.09 -0.25 14.95
C GLY A 129 22.94 -0.67 15.89
N GLY A 130 22.64 -1.97 15.97
CA GLY A 130 21.59 -2.47 16.86
C GLY A 130 20.14 -2.38 16.29
N LYS A 131 19.91 -1.74 15.14
CA LYS A 131 18.57 -1.57 14.54
C LYS A 131 17.78 -2.87 14.44
N ARG A 132 18.43 -4.00 14.11
CA ARG A 132 17.80 -5.33 14.01
C ARG A 132 17.21 -5.80 15.33
N ILE A 133 17.96 -5.60 16.43
CA ILE A 133 17.54 -6.02 17.77
C ILE A 133 16.35 -5.18 18.22
N TYR A 134 16.43 -3.86 18.04
CA TYR A 134 15.34 -2.96 18.40
C TYR A 134 14.10 -3.19 17.52
N ALA A 135 14.25 -3.44 16.21
CA ALA A 135 13.15 -3.78 15.34
C ALA A 135 12.40 -5.04 15.81
N GLY A 136 13.12 -6.08 16.22
CA GLY A 136 12.51 -7.28 16.80
C GLY A 136 11.74 -7.00 18.11
N ARG A 137 12.28 -6.15 18.98
CA ARG A 137 11.61 -5.72 20.24
C ARG A 137 10.36 -4.91 19.96
N ILE A 138 10.43 -3.95 19.02
CA ILE A 138 9.28 -3.15 18.58
C ILE A 138 8.19 -4.06 18.05
N GLY A 139 8.52 -5.01 17.15
CA GLY A 139 7.54 -5.96 16.62
C GLY A 139 6.87 -6.80 17.70
N LYS A 140 7.61 -7.23 18.72
CA LYS A 140 7.03 -7.95 19.88
C LYS A 140 6.06 -7.06 20.66
N SER A 141 6.43 -5.81 20.93
CA SER A 141 5.58 -4.86 21.66
C SER A 141 4.32 -4.51 20.87
N MET A 142 4.40 -4.38 19.55
CA MET A 142 3.24 -4.14 18.67
C MET A 142 2.23 -5.29 18.75
N VAL A 143 2.69 -6.53 18.71
CA VAL A 143 1.80 -7.71 18.89
C VAL A 143 1.16 -7.70 20.27
N GLY A 144 1.93 -7.45 21.34
CA GLY A 144 1.39 -7.35 22.69
C GLY A 144 0.32 -6.27 22.85
N ALA A 145 0.55 -5.09 22.27
CA ALA A 145 -0.42 -4.00 22.25
C ALA A 145 -1.71 -4.37 21.49
N ALA A 146 -1.58 -5.03 20.34
CA ALA A 146 -2.72 -5.48 19.55
C ALA A 146 -3.54 -6.58 20.27
N GLU A 147 -2.88 -7.49 21.02
CA GLU A 147 -3.55 -8.49 21.84
C GLU A 147 -4.38 -7.85 22.96
N VAL A 148 -3.82 -6.85 23.64
CA VAL A 148 -4.54 -6.10 24.69
C VAL A 148 -5.72 -5.35 24.08
N ASN A 149 -5.52 -4.67 22.96
CA ASN A 149 -6.59 -3.97 22.26
C ASN A 149 -7.74 -4.92 21.83
N ARG A 150 -7.43 -6.11 21.31
CA ARG A 150 -8.45 -7.10 20.99
C ARG A 150 -9.26 -7.51 22.22
N LYS A 151 -8.60 -7.75 23.35
CA LYS A 151 -9.28 -8.08 24.63
C LYS A 151 -10.17 -6.95 25.11
N GLN A 152 -9.68 -5.71 25.02
CA GLN A 152 -10.45 -4.54 25.39
C GLN A 152 -11.70 -4.38 24.53
N VAL A 153 -11.57 -4.43 23.20
CA VAL A 153 -12.71 -4.34 22.27
C VAL A 153 -13.73 -5.45 22.56
N SER A 154 -13.29 -6.68 22.83
CA SER A 154 -14.20 -7.78 23.19
C SER A 154 -14.97 -7.49 24.47
N ALA A 155 -14.30 -6.98 25.51
CA ALA A 155 -14.95 -6.60 26.77
C ALA A 155 -15.95 -5.47 26.59
N ASP A 156 -15.58 -4.42 25.85
CA ASP A 156 -16.45 -3.27 25.56
C ASP A 156 -17.72 -3.70 24.81
N GLN A 157 -17.59 -4.62 23.85
CA GLN A 157 -18.75 -5.15 23.12
C GLN A 157 -19.65 -6.02 24.00
N GLN A 158 -19.09 -6.73 24.98
CA GLN A 158 -19.90 -7.49 25.94
C GLN A 158 -20.67 -6.56 26.90
N VAL A 159 -20.05 -5.46 27.36
CA VAL A 159 -20.75 -4.44 28.15
C VAL A 159 -21.91 -3.83 27.35
N LEU A 160 -21.63 -3.42 26.11
CA LEU A 160 -22.67 -2.88 25.22
C LEU A 160 -23.81 -3.87 24.98
N LEU A 161 -23.50 -5.17 24.85
CA LEU A 161 -24.52 -6.21 24.74
C LEU A 161 -25.40 -6.25 25.98
N VAL A 162 -24.83 -6.23 27.18
CA VAL A 162 -25.59 -6.25 28.45
C VAL A 162 -26.55 -5.06 28.49
N GLU A 163 -26.04 -3.86 28.24
CA GLU A 163 -26.86 -2.65 28.26
C GLU A 163 -28.02 -2.72 27.25
N THR A 164 -27.71 -3.12 26.01
CA THR A 164 -28.71 -3.18 24.94
C THR A 164 -29.75 -4.27 25.20
N TYR A 165 -29.31 -5.47 25.57
CA TYR A 165 -30.20 -6.62 25.81
C TYR A 165 -31.19 -6.33 26.94
N PHE A 166 -30.69 -5.88 28.10
CA PHE A 166 -31.54 -5.58 29.23
C PHE A 166 -32.34 -4.30 29.02
N GLY A 167 -31.85 -3.33 28.25
CA GLY A 167 -32.61 -2.17 27.81
C GLY A 167 -33.86 -2.55 27.00
N VAL A 168 -33.73 -3.47 26.06
CA VAL A 168 -34.87 -4.00 25.29
C VAL A 168 -35.85 -4.74 26.21
N ARG A 169 -35.36 -5.60 27.10
CA ARG A 169 -36.21 -6.31 28.08
C ARG A 169 -36.98 -5.36 28.99
N LEU A 170 -36.33 -4.32 29.48
CA LEU A 170 -36.96 -3.27 30.27
C LEU A 170 -38.05 -2.54 29.45
N GLY A 171 -37.77 -2.18 28.22
CA GLY A 171 -38.74 -1.56 27.32
C GLY A 171 -39.98 -2.41 27.11
N GLN A 172 -39.81 -3.72 26.88
CA GLN A 172 -40.90 -4.68 26.75
C GLN A 172 -41.75 -4.74 28.02
N LYS A 173 -41.10 -4.75 29.21
CA LYS A 173 -41.81 -4.79 30.48
C LYS A 173 -42.57 -3.51 30.76
N ILE A 174 -42.06 -2.35 30.38
CA ILE A 174 -42.79 -1.07 30.49
C ILE A 174 -44.04 -1.09 29.61
N VAL A 175 -43.96 -1.62 28.39
CA VAL A 175 -45.12 -1.73 27.49
C VAL A 175 -46.20 -2.65 28.13
N GLU A 176 -45.76 -3.81 28.65
CA GLU A 176 -46.67 -4.76 29.32
C GLU A 176 -47.41 -4.09 30.50
N VAL A 177 -46.68 -3.42 31.39
CA VAL A 177 -47.28 -2.71 32.55
C VAL A 177 -48.22 -1.59 32.09
N ARG A 178 -47.88 -0.83 31.05
CA ARG A 178 -48.75 0.20 30.50
C ARG A 178 -50.06 -0.40 29.93
N GLN A 179 -49.97 -1.52 29.24
CA GLN A 179 -51.15 -2.23 28.73
C GLN A 179 -52.07 -2.69 29.87
N GLN A 180 -51.49 -3.32 30.88
CA GLN A 180 -52.29 -3.74 32.09
C GLN A 180 -52.98 -2.55 32.75
N THR A 181 -52.29 -1.43 32.87
CA THR A 181 -52.87 -0.18 33.41
C THR A 181 -54.04 0.32 32.56
N TYR A 182 -53.85 0.31 31.25
CA TYR A 182 -54.92 0.72 30.31
C TYR A 182 -56.13 -0.22 30.44
N ASP A 183 -55.92 -1.51 30.42
CA ASP A 183 -57.03 -2.50 30.54
C ASP A 183 -57.77 -2.37 31.87
N ALA A 184 -57.07 -2.10 32.98
CA ALA A 184 -57.71 -1.85 34.29
C ALA A 184 -58.53 -0.57 34.29
N LEU A 185 -58.03 0.52 33.71
CA LEU A 185 -58.76 1.80 33.57
C LEU A 185 -59.99 1.65 32.68
N GLU A 186 -59.88 0.93 31.59
CA GLU A 186 -61.02 0.65 30.71
C GLU A 186 -62.10 -0.15 31.46
N GLN A 187 -61.76 -1.17 32.26
CA GLN A 187 -62.71 -1.91 33.10
C GLN A 187 -63.39 -0.99 34.12
N HIS A 188 -62.63 -0.14 34.79
CA HIS A 188 -63.21 0.83 35.73
C HIS A 188 -64.19 1.79 35.05
N PHE A 189 -63.82 2.29 33.86
CA PHE A 189 -64.70 3.14 33.09
C PHE A 189 -66.00 2.46 32.69
N GLN A 190 -65.93 1.24 32.18
CA GLN A 190 -67.11 0.44 31.83
C GLN A 190 -68.02 0.13 33.05
N ASN A 191 -67.41 -0.08 34.22
CA ASN A 191 -68.18 -0.32 35.46
C ASN A 191 -68.85 0.95 35.97
N ALA A 192 -68.29 2.14 35.75
CA ALA A 192 -68.86 3.42 36.13
C ALA A 192 -70.04 3.90 35.22
N LEU A 193 -70.13 3.30 34.02
CA LEU A 193 -71.25 3.56 33.07
C LEU A 193 -72.47 2.70 33.29
N LYS A 194 -72.39 1.68 34.15
CA LYS A 194 -73.50 0.81 34.58
C LYS A 194 -74.17 1.35 35.83
#